data_452820cfd0e47a58314c1c949be18572
#
_entry.id   452820cfd0e47a58314c1c949be18572
#
_cell.length_a   1.000
_cell.length_b   1.000
_cell.length_c   1.000
_cell.angle_alpha   90.00
_cell.angle_beta   90.00
_cell.angle_gamma   90.00
#
_symmetry.space_group_name_H-M   'P 1'
#
loop_
_entity.id
_entity.type
_entity.pdbx_description
1 polymer ?
#
loop_
_entity_poly.entity_id
_entity_poly.type
_entity_poly.pdbx_seq_one_letter_code
_entity_poly.pdbx_strand_id
1 'polypeptide(L)'
;MAYKTIEDTIGNTPLVQLVRLPDDEIRRRNNVILGKLEGNNPAGSVKDRPALSMIKHAELRGRIKPGDTLIEATSGNTGIALAMAAAIRGYKMVLIMPEDLSIERRQSMGAYGAEIILTPVKGGMEYARDLAEQMQRDGRGIILDQFANPDNPLAHYETTGPEIWRDTQGRVTHFVSAMGTTGTIMGVSQYLKEQSEAVQIIGAEPAEGSRIPGIRKWPEAYLPTIFDRARVDRTVSVTQAEAEIMARRLAAEEGIFCGISAAGACQIALNLAHEVENATIVFVVCDRGDRYLSTGVFPA
;
A
#
# COMPACT_ATOMS: atom_id res chain seq x y z
N MET A 1 -17.77 -26.29 -12.76
CA MET A 1 -16.65 -25.55 -12.11
C MET A 1 -16.50 -24.23 -12.82
N ALA A 2 -16.56 -23.12 -12.11
CA ALA A 2 -16.18 -21.82 -12.68
C ALA A 2 -14.66 -21.64 -12.54
N TYR A 3 -14.00 -21.22 -13.60
CA TYR A 3 -12.58 -20.86 -13.53
C TYR A 3 -12.42 -19.49 -12.84
N LYS A 4 -11.27 -19.28 -12.21
CA LYS A 4 -10.92 -18.00 -11.60
C LYS A 4 -10.77 -16.91 -12.68
N THR A 5 -11.23 -15.72 -12.35
CA THR A 5 -10.97 -14.50 -13.12
C THR A 5 -9.74 -13.76 -12.55
N ILE A 6 -9.29 -12.71 -13.20
CA ILE A 6 -8.17 -11.89 -12.68
C ILE A 6 -8.54 -11.25 -11.33
N GLU A 7 -9.80 -10.90 -11.11
CA GLU A 7 -10.30 -10.37 -9.84
C GLU A 7 -10.06 -11.33 -8.67
N ASP A 8 -10.26 -12.64 -8.90
CA ASP A 8 -10.09 -13.70 -7.90
C ASP A 8 -8.61 -13.97 -7.54
N THR A 9 -7.68 -13.29 -8.21
CA THR A 9 -6.24 -13.37 -7.92
C THR A 9 -5.74 -12.21 -7.05
N ILE A 10 -6.61 -11.25 -6.73
CA ILE A 10 -6.28 -10.17 -5.79
C ILE A 10 -6.34 -10.74 -4.38
N GLY A 11 -5.27 -10.56 -3.62
CA GLY A 11 -5.13 -11.15 -2.30
C GLY A 11 -4.49 -12.54 -2.31
N ASN A 12 -4.57 -13.22 -1.17
CA ASN A 12 -3.85 -14.48 -0.89
C ASN A 12 -2.37 -14.40 -1.29
N THR A 13 -1.76 -13.26 -1.04
CA THR A 13 -0.36 -13.00 -1.36
C THR A 13 0.55 -13.81 -0.46
N PRO A 14 1.74 -14.23 -0.92
CA PRO A 14 2.67 -15.00 -0.11
C PRO A 14 3.12 -14.26 1.15
N LEU A 15 3.29 -15.00 2.24
CA LEU A 15 4.00 -14.57 3.43
C LEU A 15 5.33 -15.34 3.48
N VAL A 16 6.46 -14.63 3.42
CA VAL A 16 7.79 -15.26 3.30
C VAL A 16 8.71 -14.84 4.44
N GLN A 17 9.52 -15.78 4.92
CA GLN A 17 10.50 -15.52 5.98
C GLN A 17 11.78 -14.92 5.39
N LEU A 18 12.31 -13.88 6.04
CA LEU A 18 13.68 -13.43 5.82
C LEU A 18 14.68 -14.38 6.45
N VAL A 19 15.69 -14.78 5.69
CA VAL A 19 16.67 -15.79 6.13
C VAL A 19 18.07 -15.20 6.27
N ARG A 20 18.48 -14.29 5.40
CA ARG A 20 19.84 -13.77 5.33
C ARG A 20 20.03 -12.42 6.02
N LEU A 21 19.03 -11.57 6.00
CA LEU A 21 19.06 -10.25 6.63
C LEU A 21 19.09 -10.30 8.17
N PRO A 22 18.34 -11.20 8.85
CA PRO A 22 18.44 -11.33 10.30
C PRO A 22 19.85 -11.80 10.69
N ASP A 23 20.52 -11.04 11.56
CA ASP A 23 21.83 -11.38 12.09
C ASP A 23 21.78 -12.43 13.22
N ASP A 24 22.94 -12.77 13.76
CA ASP A 24 23.05 -13.79 14.82
C ASP A 24 22.39 -13.36 16.13
N GLU A 25 22.29 -12.07 16.41
CA GLU A 25 21.58 -11.58 17.59
C GLU A 25 20.09 -11.78 17.46
N ILE A 26 19.49 -11.40 16.32
CA ILE A 26 18.06 -11.62 16.03
C ILE A 26 17.72 -13.11 16.12
N ARG A 27 18.59 -13.98 15.59
CA ARG A 27 18.39 -15.43 15.65
C ARG A 27 18.47 -15.97 17.08
N ARG A 28 19.44 -15.51 17.88
CA ARG A 28 19.57 -15.90 19.29
C ARG A 28 18.38 -15.46 20.13
N ARG A 29 17.72 -14.35 19.76
CA ARG A 29 16.49 -13.88 20.38
C ARG A 29 15.25 -14.66 19.94
N ASN A 30 15.42 -15.69 19.09
CA ASN A 30 14.33 -16.51 18.55
C ASN A 30 13.24 -15.71 17.84
N ASN A 31 13.62 -14.64 17.13
CA ASN A 31 12.71 -13.80 16.37
C ASN A 31 12.60 -14.29 14.93
N VAL A 32 11.37 -14.21 14.37
CA VAL A 32 11.06 -14.51 12.97
C VAL A 32 10.53 -13.25 12.30
N ILE A 33 11.11 -12.88 11.16
CA ILE A 33 10.67 -11.73 10.37
C ILE A 33 10.08 -12.20 9.06
N LEU A 34 8.84 -11.78 8.79
CA LEU A 34 8.04 -12.23 7.66
C LEU A 34 7.62 -11.04 6.79
N GLY A 35 7.82 -11.15 5.48
CA GLY A 35 7.35 -10.18 4.49
C GLY A 35 6.05 -10.64 3.81
N LYS A 36 4.99 -9.84 3.89
CA LYS A 36 3.73 -10.04 3.15
C LYS A 36 3.85 -9.43 1.77
N LEU A 37 4.00 -10.29 0.74
CA LEU A 37 4.37 -9.88 -0.63
C LEU A 37 3.20 -9.29 -1.42
N GLU A 38 2.76 -8.09 -1.09
CA GLU A 38 1.64 -7.42 -1.76
C GLU A 38 1.94 -6.99 -3.22
N GLY A 39 3.20 -6.96 -3.60
CA GLY A 39 3.63 -6.82 -5.00
C GLY A 39 3.20 -7.97 -5.91
N ASN A 40 2.74 -9.09 -5.34
CA ASN A 40 2.23 -10.25 -6.09
C ASN A 40 0.76 -10.11 -6.49
N ASN A 41 0.05 -9.08 -6.06
CA ASN A 41 -1.26 -8.75 -6.62
C ASN A 41 -1.14 -8.43 -8.13
N PRO A 42 -2.19 -8.63 -8.92
CA PRO A 42 -2.11 -8.56 -10.40
C PRO A 42 -1.70 -7.18 -10.95
N ALA A 43 -2.12 -6.07 -10.34
CA ALA A 43 -1.60 -4.74 -10.70
C ALA A 43 -0.29 -4.40 -9.96
N GLY A 44 0.25 -5.32 -9.15
CA GLY A 44 1.58 -5.28 -8.56
C GLY A 44 1.71 -4.47 -7.29
N SER A 45 0.65 -4.27 -6.53
CA SER A 45 0.75 -3.57 -5.24
C SER A 45 -0.37 -3.89 -4.24
N VAL A 46 -0.16 -3.46 -3.01
CA VAL A 46 -1.15 -3.48 -1.93
C VAL A 46 -2.43 -2.71 -2.27
N LYS A 47 -2.39 -1.81 -3.24
CA LYS A 47 -3.53 -0.97 -3.62
C LYS A 47 -4.57 -1.69 -4.47
N ASP A 48 -4.26 -2.87 -4.99
CA ASP A 48 -5.21 -3.68 -5.74
C ASP A 48 -6.42 -4.06 -4.88
N ARG A 49 -6.18 -4.35 -3.59
CA ARG A 49 -7.23 -4.71 -2.63
C ARG A 49 -8.21 -3.56 -2.38
N PRO A 50 -7.77 -2.37 -1.92
CA PRO A 50 -8.70 -1.27 -1.69
C PRO A 50 -9.34 -0.73 -2.96
N ALA A 51 -8.65 -0.74 -4.11
CA ALA A 51 -9.25 -0.32 -5.37
C ALA A 51 -10.46 -1.18 -5.74
N LEU A 52 -10.32 -2.50 -5.67
CA LEU A 52 -11.42 -3.42 -5.93
C LEU A 52 -12.54 -3.28 -4.88
N SER A 53 -12.18 -3.18 -3.60
CA SER A 53 -13.15 -3.05 -2.50
C SER A 53 -13.99 -1.78 -2.63
N MET A 54 -13.35 -0.63 -2.89
CA MET A 54 -14.06 0.64 -3.05
C MET A 54 -15.06 0.60 -4.21
N ILE A 55 -14.70 0.00 -5.35
CA ILE A 55 -15.60 -0.14 -6.49
C ILE A 55 -16.75 -1.10 -6.15
N LYS A 56 -16.45 -2.29 -5.64
CA LYS A 56 -17.47 -3.29 -5.27
C LYS A 56 -18.51 -2.75 -4.30
N HIS A 57 -18.07 -2.11 -3.23
CA HIS A 57 -18.98 -1.59 -2.22
C HIS A 57 -19.74 -0.36 -2.70
N ALA A 58 -19.16 0.46 -3.59
CA ALA A 58 -19.90 1.55 -4.23
C ALA A 58 -21.00 1.01 -5.15
N GLU A 59 -20.76 -0.10 -5.87
CA GLU A 59 -21.81 -0.80 -6.65
C GLU A 59 -22.90 -1.38 -5.75
N LEU A 60 -22.53 -2.09 -4.70
CA LEU A 60 -23.48 -2.69 -3.75
C LEU A 60 -24.41 -1.65 -3.12
N ARG A 61 -23.90 -0.43 -2.89
CA ARG A 61 -24.69 0.70 -2.38
C ARG A 61 -25.46 1.46 -3.48
N GLY A 62 -25.36 1.02 -4.73
CA GLY A 62 -26.00 1.69 -5.87
C GLY A 62 -25.44 3.08 -6.19
N ARG A 63 -24.26 3.42 -5.68
CA ARG A 63 -23.60 4.71 -5.91
C ARG A 63 -23.02 4.80 -7.31
N ILE A 64 -22.58 3.69 -7.86
CA ILE A 64 -22.02 3.56 -9.21
C ILE A 64 -22.56 2.29 -9.89
N LYS A 65 -22.51 2.27 -11.23
CA LYS A 65 -22.85 1.10 -12.06
C LYS A 65 -21.88 0.97 -13.22
N PRO A 66 -21.65 -0.21 -13.79
CA PRO A 66 -20.83 -0.40 -14.98
C PRO A 66 -21.18 0.60 -16.08
N GLY A 67 -20.16 1.19 -16.71
CA GLY A 67 -20.30 2.27 -17.70
C GLY A 67 -20.13 3.68 -17.12
N ASP A 68 -20.29 3.89 -15.83
CA ASP A 68 -20.03 5.17 -15.19
C ASP A 68 -18.54 5.55 -15.26
N THR A 69 -18.25 6.84 -15.12
CA THR A 69 -16.89 7.38 -15.08
C THR A 69 -16.44 7.55 -13.63
N LEU A 70 -15.32 6.93 -13.28
CA LEU A 70 -14.62 7.12 -12.01
C LEU A 70 -13.48 8.12 -12.21
N ILE A 71 -13.25 8.99 -11.23
CA ILE A 71 -12.20 10.01 -11.25
C ILE A 71 -11.34 9.85 -10.02
N GLU A 72 -10.02 9.91 -10.14
CA GLU A 72 -9.13 9.95 -8.98
C GLU A 72 -7.91 10.81 -9.26
N ALA A 73 -7.57 11.68 -8.29
CA ALA A 73 -6.32 12.41 -8.30
C ALA A 73 -5.24 11.57 -7.60
N THR A 74 -4.41 10.89 -8.39
CA THR A 74 -3.37 10.00 -7.85
C THR A 74 -2.25 9.77 -8.84
N SER A 75 -1.05 9.69 -8.32
CA SER A 75 0.18 9.55 -9.11
C SER A 75 0.89 8.22 -8.93
N GLY A 76 0.34 7.32 -8.12
CA GLY A 76 1.03 6.12 -7.69
C GLY A 76 0.28 4.81 -7.95
N ASN A 77 0.56 3.86 -7.09
CA ASN A 77 -0.01 2.51 -7.15
C ASN A 77 -1.55 2.49 -7.13
N THR A 78 -2.18 3.45 -6.46
CA THR A 78 -3.64 3.57 -6.44
C THR A 78 -4.22 3.79 -7.83
N GLY A 79 -3.59 4.66 -8.64
CA GLY A 79 -4.04 4.91 -10.01
C GLY A 79 -3.94 3.67 -10.89
N ILE A 80 -2.85 2.90 -10.78
CA ILE A 80 -2.67 1.64 -11.52
C ILE A 80 -3.73 0.62 -11.08
N ALA A 81 -3.94 0.48 -9.77
CA ALA A 81 -4.92 -0.46 -9.22
C ALA A 81 -6.36 -0.10 -9.58
N LEU A 82 -6.73 1.19 -9.52
CA LEU A 82 -8.05 1.67 -9.93
C LEU A 82 -8.27 1.49 -11.43
N ALA A 83 -7.26 1.75 -12.26
CA ALA A 83 -7.34 1.52 -13.70
C ALA A 83 -7.61 0.04 -14.01
N MET A 84 -6.88 -0.88 -13.36
CA MET A 84 -7.11 -2.32 -13.49
C MET A 84 -8.52 -2.71 -13.00
N ALA A 85 -8.91 -2.29 -11.82
CA ALA A 85 -10.21 -2.65 -11.24
C ALA A 85 -11.38 -2.09 -12.07
N ALA A 86 -11.24 -0.86 -12.59
CA ALA A 86 -12.19 -0.26 -13.51
C ALA A 86 -12.32 -1.06 -14.83
N ALA A 87 -11.19 -1.47 -15.41
CA ALA A 87 -11.18 -2.29 -16.62
C ALA A 87 -11.89 -3.64 -16.39
N ILE A 88 -11.65 -4.31 -15.26
CA ILE A 88 -12.29 -5.59 -14.92
C ILE A 88 -13.80 -5.44 -14.79
N ARG A 89 -14.26 -4.33 -14.21
CA ARG A 89 -15.67 -4.14 -13.85
C ARG A 89 -16.46 -3.24 -14.82
N GLY A 90 -15.83 -2.84 -15.93
CA GLY A 90 -16.51 -2.11 -17.00
C GLY A 90 -16.77 -0.63 -16.71
N TYR A 91 -15.90 0.02 -15.93
CA TYR A 91 -15.93 1.47 -15.68
C TYR A 91 -14.98 2.22 -16.60
N LYS A 92 -15.28 3.48 -16.85
CA LYS A 92 -14.32 4.42 -17.41
C LYS A 92 -13.50 5.01 -16.28
N MET A 93 -12.17 5.02 -16.40
CA MET A 93 -11.28 5.56 -15.37
C MET A 93 -10.58 6.81 -15.89
N VAL A 94 -10.70 7.92 -15.16
CA VAL A 94 -9.99 9.17 -15.40
C VAL A 94 -9.02 9.40 -14.23
N LEU A 95 -7.73 9.49 -14.52
CA LEU A 95 -6.67 9.70 -13.53
C LEU A 95 -6.04 11.07 -13.76
N ILE A 96 -5.95 11.87 -12.71
CA ILE A 96 -5.42 13.23 -12.77
C ILE A 96 -4.12 13.30 -11.96
N MET A 97 -3.05 13.79 -12.58
CA MET A 97 -1.73 13.81 -11.95
C MET A 97 -0.82 14.87 -12.55
N PRO A 98 0.20 15.36 -11.82
CA PRO A 98 1.25 16.23 -12.36
C PRO A 98 2.04 15.54 -13.49
N GLU A 99 2.50 16.32 -14.47
CA GLU A 99 3.18 15.83 -15.67
C GLU A 99 4.60 15.29 -15.46
N ASP A 100 5.22 15.54 -14.29
CA ASP A 100 6.58 15.09 -13.93
C ASP A 100 6.67 13.64 -13.44
N LEU A 101 5.58 12.91 -13.50
CA LEU A 101 5.56 11.51 -13.07
C LEU A 101 6.21 10.57 -14.09
N SER A 102 6.76 9.47 -13.58
CA SER A 102 7.46 8.48 -14.39
C SER A 102 6.59 7.97 -15.54
N ILE A 103 7.23 7.80 -16.70
CA ILE A 103 6.57 7.33 -17.93
C ILE A 103 5.97 5.94 -17.72
N GLU A 104 6.62 5.06 -16.94
CA GLU A 104 6.22 3.68 -16.73
C GLU A 104 4.86 3.62 -16.00
N ARG A 105 4.63 4.51 -15.02
CA ARG A 105 3.35 4.60 -14.31
C ARG A 105 2.22 5.03 -15.24
N ARG A 106 2.47 6.06 -16.07
CA ARG A 106 1.49 6.53 -17.06
C ARG A 106 1.16 5.46 -18.09
N GLN A 107 2.19 4.76 -18.58
CA GLN A 107 2.02 3.66 -19.53
C GLN A 107 1.22 2.50 -18.91
N SER A 108 1.50 2.14 -17.66
CA SER A 108 0.75 1.09 -16.96
C SER A 108 -0.73 1.43 -16.80
N MET A 109 -1.05 2.67 -16.41
CA MET A 109 -2.43 3.15 -16.28
C MET A 109 -3.14 3.17 -17.65
N GLY A 110 -2.46 3.68 -18.68
CA GLY A 110 -2.98 3.72 -20.06
C GLY A 110 -3.21 2.33 -20.66
N ALA A 111 -2.35 1.34 -20.32
CA ALA A 111 -2.51 -0.04 -20.77
C ALA A 111 -3.81 -0.69 -20.24
N TYR A 112 -4.30 -0.27 -19.07
CA TYR A 112 -5.61 -0.65 -18.54
C TYR A 112 -6.77 0.18 -19.10
N GLY A 113 -6.52 1.10 -20.04
CA GLY A 113 -7.53 1.93 -20.69
C GLY A 113 -7.93 3.18 -19.92
N ALA A 114 -7.18 3.59 -18.90
CA ALA A 114 -7.47 4.82 -18.19
C ALA A 114 -7.13 6.06 -19.04
N GLU A 115 -8.01 7.05 -19.02
CA GLU A 115 -7.74 8.40 -19.49
C GLU A 115 -6.84 9.12 -18.47
N ILE A 116 -5.76 9.76 -18.94
CA ILE A 116 -4.81 10.46 -18.06
C ILE A 116 -4.87 11.95 -18.38
N ILE A 117 -5.22 12.75 -17.38
CA ILE A 117 -5.17 14.21 -17.43
C ILE A 117 -3.91 14.67 -16.69
N LEU A 118 -2.98 15.25 -17.44
CA LEU A 118 -1.76 15.82 -16.88
C LEU A 118 -1.98 17.26 -16.44
N THR A 119 -1.52 17.59 -15.24
CA THR A 119 -1.58 18.93 -14.67
C THR A 119 -0.19 19.56 -14.57
N PRO A 120 -0.07 20.90 -14.57
CA PRO A 120 1.22 21.55 -14.41
C PRO A 120 1.93 21.15 -13.11
N VAL A 121 3.24 20.88 -13.17
CA VAL A 121 4.07 20.48 -12.03
C VAL A 121 3.94 21.45 -10.85
N LYS A 122 3.89 22.77 -11.15
CA LYS A 122 3.79 23.82 -10.14
C LYS A 122 2.55 23.69 -9.25
N GLY A 123 1.46 23.09 -9.76
CA GLY A 123 0.23 22.91 -9.02
C GLY A 123 0.26 21.69 -8.07
N GLY A 124 1.20 20.78 -8.27
CA GLY A 124 1.32 19.57 -7.46
C GLY A 124 0.07 18.69 -7.46
N MET A 125 -0.03 17.83 -6.45
CA MET A 125 -1.19 16.96 -6.26
C MET A 125 -2.43 17.72 -5.76
N GLU A 126 -2.25 18.87 -5.13
CA GLU A 126 -3.32 19.73 -4.66
C GLU A 126 -4.16 20.22 -5.86
N TYR A 127 -3.52 20.75 -6.88
CA TYR A 127 -4.23 21.17 -8.11
C TYR A 127 -4.92 19.99 -8.81
N ALA A 128 -4.30 18.81 -8.82
CA ALA A 128 -4.93 17.62 -9.40
C ALA A 128 -6.20 17.22 -8.63
N ARG A 129 -6.21 17.36 -7.29
CA ARG A 129 -7.41 17.13 -6.46
C ARG A 129 -8.50 18.15 -6.73
N ASP A 130 -8.15 19.44 -6.75
CA ASP A 130 -9.10 20.52 -7.02
C ASP A 130 -9.79 20.31 -8.38
N LEU A 131 -9.02 19.89 -9.39
CA LEU A 131 -9.55 19.56 -10.72
C LEU A 131 -10.46 18.34 -10.68
N ALA A 132 -10.09 17.27 -9.96
CA ALA A 132 -10.93 16.09 -9.79
C ALA A 132 -12.28 16.46 -9.14
N GLU A 133 -12.25 17.26 -8.06
CA GLU A 133 -13.45 17.74 -7.38
C GLU A 133 -14.31 18.64 -8.28
N GLN A 134 -13.67 19.51 -9.06
CA GLN A 134 -14.40 20.33 -10.04
C GLN A 134 -15.09 19.44 -11.08
N MET A 135 -14.40 18.46 -11.62
CA MET A 135 -14.99 17.51 -12.59
C MET A 135 -16.17 16.74 -11.98
N GLN A 136 -16.08 16.35 -10.71
CA GLN A 136 -17.20 15.70 -10.02
C GLN A 136 -18.39 16.66 -9.85
N ARG A 137 -18.16 17.91 -9.43
CA ARG A 137 -19.21 18.94 -9.33
C ARG A 137 -19.91 19.19 -10.68
N ASP A 138 -19.15 19.10 -11.78
CA ASP A 138 -19.65 19.26 -13.15
C ASP A 138 -20.36 17.99 -13.68
N GLY A 139 -20.52 16.94 -12.85
CA GLY A 139 -21.19 15.69 -13.23
C GLY A 139 -20.38 14.82 -14.20
N ARG A 140 -19.07 15.02 -14.33
CA ARG A 140 -18.20 14.31 -15.27
C ARG A 140 -17.74 12.93 -14.76
N GLY A 141 -18.01 12.60 -13.51
CA GLY A 141 -17.67 11.32 -12.90
C GLY A 141 -17.75 11.35 -11.38
N ILE A 142 -17.35 10.25 -10.75
CA ILE A 142 -17.47 10.02 -9.32
C ILE A 142 -16.08 9.75 -8.74
N ILE A 143 -15.73 10.44 -7.66
CA ILE A 143 -14.51 10.22 -6.88
C ILE A 143 -14.79 9.18 -5.80
N LEU A 144 -13.92 8.17 -5.68
CA LEU A 144 -14.02 7.15 -4.62
C LEU A 144 -13.35 7.59 -3.32
N ASP A 145 -12.34 8.44 -3.39
CA ASP A 145 -11.61 9.05 -2.27
C ASP A 145 -10.93 8.04 -1.33
N GLN A 146 -9.75 7.60 -1.70
CA GLN A 146 -8.97 6.62 -0.92
C GLN A 146 -8.61 7.06 0.51
N PHE A 147 -8.67 8.37 0.82
CA PHE A 147 -8.29 8.92 2.13
C PHE A 147 -9.46 9.02 3.12
N ALA A 148 -10.70 8.98 2.62
CA ALA A 148 -11.91 9.08 3.43
C ALA A 148 -12.84 7.87 3.26
N ASN A 149 -12.58 7.00 2.30
CA ASN A 149 -13.45 5.87 1.99
C ASN A 149 -13.24 4.70 2.97
N PRO A 150 -14.25 4.30 3.75
CA PRO A 150 -14.15 3.20 4.69
C PRO A 150 -13.89 1.84 4.04
N ASP A 151 -14.19 1.69 2.75
CA ASP A 151 -13.94 0.45 2.01
C ASP A 151 -12.43 0.22 1.74
N ASN A 152 -11.59 1.24 1.92
CA ASN A 152 -10.15 1.10 1.87
C ASN A 152 -9.64 0.27 3.06
N PRO A 153 -9.81 0.64 4.33
CA PRO A 153 -9.42 -0.24 5.44
C PRO A 153 -10.24 -1.54 5.48
N LEU A 154 -11.50 -1.53 5.05
CA LEU A 154 -12.33 -2.73 5.00
C LEU A 154 -11.69 -3.84 4.14
N ALA A 155 -11.10 -3.49 2.98
CA ALA A 155 -10.38 -4.45 2.14
C ALA A 155 -9.31 -5.23 2.93
N HIS A 156 -8.60 -4.56 3.81
CA HIS A 156 -7.53 -5.15 4.61
C HIS A 156 -8.04 -5.89 5.84
N TYR A 157 -9.14 -5.43 6.42
CA TYR A 157 -9.84 -6.13 7.49
C TYR A 157 -10.38 -7.48 7.01
N GLU A 158 -11.00 -7.51 5.83
CA GLU A 158 -11.61 -8.72 5.29
C GLU A 158 -10.60 -9.69 4.65
N THR A 159 -9.42 -9.21 4.25
CA THR A 159 -8.47 -10.05 3.49
C THR A 159 -7.07 -10.09 4.09
N THR A 160 -6.34 -9.00 4.13
CA THR A 160 -4.92 -8.97 4.53
C THR A 160 -4.73 -9.39 5.99
N GLY A 161 -5.57 -8.90 6.90
CA GLY A 161 -5.55 -9.28 8.32
C GLY A 161 -5.79 -10.79 8.53
N PRO A 162 -6.89 -11.35 8.00
CA PRO A 162 -7.15 -12.80 8.04
C PRO A 162 -6.04 -13.64 7.42
N GLU A 163 -5.47 -13.22 6.29
CA GLU A 163 -4.36 -13.92 5.65
C GLU A 163 -3.12 -13.97 6.56
N ILE A 164 -2.73 -12.83 7.15
CA ILE A 164 -1.58 -12.77 8.07
C ILE A 164 -1.83 -13.67 9.29
N TRP A 165 -3.00 -13.61 9.89
CA TRP A 165 -3.35 -14.44 11.04
C TRP A 165 -3.30 -15.94 10.71
N ARG A 166 -3.91 -16.34 9.60
CA ARG A 166 -3.91 -17.72 9.10
C ARG A 166 -2.49 -18.22 8.81
N ASP A 167 -1.71 -17.43 8.05
CA ASP A 167 -0.40 -17.83 7.54
C ASP A 167 0.65 -17.87 8.64
N THR A 168 0.48 -17.09 9.70
CA THR A 168 1.28 -17.17 10.93
C THR A 168 0.73 -18.18 11.94
N GLN A 169 -0.40 -18.82 11.67
CA GLN A 169 -1.09 -19.72 12.62
C GLN A 169 -1.39 -19.02 13.96
N GLY A 170 -1.77 -17.75 13.90
CA GLY A 170 -2.03 -16.93 15.08
C GLY A 170 -0.81 -16.51 15.89
N ARG A 171 0.41 -16.73 15.38
CA ARG A 171 1.66 -16.43 16.10
C ARG A 171 2.21 -15.02 15.86
N VAL A 172 1.58 -14.23 15.02
CA VAL A 172 2.00 -12.83 14.80
C VAL A 172 1.96 -12.06 16.11
N THR A 173 3.09 -11.44 16.48
CA THR A 173 3.22 -10.60 17.68
C THR A 173 3.36 -9.12 17.36
N HIS A 174 3.91 -8.80 16.20
CA HIS A 174 4.16 -7.42 15.76
C HIS A 174 3.80 -7.29 14.28
N PHE A 175 3.09 -6.23 13.95
CA PHE A 175 2.75 -5.88 12.57
C PHE A 175 3.31 -4.51 12.22
N VAL A 176 4.14 -4.43 11.17
CA VAL A 176 4.80 -3.20 10.72
C VAL A 176 4.24 -2.80 9.36
N SER A 177 3.71 -1.59 9.24
CA SER A 177 3.13 -1.09 7.99
C SER A 177 3.55 0.34 7.69
N ALA A 178 3.99 0.57 6.45
CA ALA A 178 4.21 1.91 5.91
C ALA A 178 2.89 2.69 5.83
N MET A 179 2.86 3.90 6.39
CA MET A 179 1.66 4.73 6.47
C MET A 179 1.57 5.71 5.28
N GLY A 180 0.80 5.33 4.25
CA GLY A 180 0.40 6.23 3.15
C GLY A 180 -1.01 6.76 3.38
N THR A 181 -2.04 6.11 2.79
CA THR A 181 -3.45 6.42 3.06
C THR A 181 -3.90 5.93 4.44
N THR A 182 -3.09 5.14 5.11
CA THR A 182 -3.35 4.43 6.37
C THR A 182 -4.31 3.25 6.28
N GLY A 183 -4.97 3.01 5.14
CA GLY A 183 -5.96 1.93 5.00
C GLY A 183 -5.44 0.55 5.40
N THR A 184 -4.21 0.19 5.00
CA THR A 184 -3.60 -1.10 5.34
C THR A 184 -3.45 -1.29 6.84
N ILE A 185 -2.83 -0.31 7.53
CA ILE A 185 -2.60 -0.40 8.97
C ILE A 185 -3.92 -0.36 9.74
N MET A 186 -4.92 0.41 9.28
CA MET A 186 -6.23 0.49 9.92
C MET A 186 -7.01 -0.82 9.83
N GLY A 187 -7.09 -1.41 8.63
CA GLY A 187 -7.83 -2.66 8.45
C GLY A 187 -7.15 -3.85 9.12
N VAL A 188 -5.82 -3.99 8.94
CA VAL A 188 -5.07 -5.09 9.55
C VAL A 188 -5.04 -4.97 11.08
N SER A 189 -4.81 -3.78 11.64
CA SER A 189 -4.80 -3.57 13.09
C SER A 189 -6.14 -3.93 13.72
N GLN A 190 -7.25 -3.54 13.09
CA GLN A 190 -8.57 -3.89 13.56
C GLN A 190 -8.73 -5.40 13.67
N TYR A 191 -8.44 -6.12 12.59
CA TYR A 191 -8.57 -7.58 12.57
C TYR A 191 -7.65 -8.25 13.59
N LEU A 192 -6.36 -7.89 13.60
CA LEU A 192 -5.37 -8.54 14.48
C LEU A 192 -5.66 -8.27 15.96
N LYS A 193 -6.06 -7.05 16.33
CA LYS A 193 -6.44 -6.72 17.72
C LYS A 193 -7.71 -7.45 18.16
N GLU A 194 -8.66 -7.71 17.28
CA GLU A 194 -9.83 -8.56 17.57
C GLU A 194 -9.45 -10.03 17.82
N GLN A 195 -8.37 -10.52 17.17
CA GLN A 195 -7.86 -11.87 17.43
C GLN A 195 -7.01 -11.93 18.70
N SER A 196 -6.18 -10.92 18.94
CA SER A 196 -5.31 -10.81 20.11
C SER A 196 -4.93 -9.35 20.37
N GLU A 197 -5.36 -8.79 21.48
CA GLU A 197 -5.00 -7.42 21.88
C GLU A 197 -3.48 -7.25 22.12
N ALA A 198 -2.76 -8.34 22.36
CA ALA A 198 -1.31 -8.33 22.59
C ALA A 198 -0.49 -8.02 21.34
N VAL A 199 -1.06 -8.17 20.15
CA VAL A 199 -0.35 -7.86 18.88
C VAL A 199 -0.01 -6.37 18.83
N GLN A 200 1.28 -6.06 18.69
CA GLN A 200 1.75 -4.68 18.60
C GLN A 200 1.69 -4.16 17.15
N ILE A 201 1.10 -3.00 16.97
CA ILE A 201 0.90 -2.35 15.66
C ILE A 201 1.88 -1.19 15.51
N ILE A 202 2.80 -1.32 14.55
CA ILE A 202 3.87 -0.35 14.32
C ILE A 202 3.65 0.36 12.99
N GLY A 203 3.44 1.67 13.03
CA GLY A 203 3.37 2.53 11.86
C GLY A 203 4.75 3.02 11.45
N ALA A 204 5.11 2.84 10.18
CA ALA A 204 6.33 3.40 9.62
C ALA A 204 6.03 4.75 8.93
N GLU A 205 6.76 5.79 9.29
CA GLU A 205 6.70 7.11 8.67
C GLU A 205 8.08 7.59 8.21
N PRO A 206 8.18 8.53 7.26
CA PRO A 206 9.46 9.10 6.88
C PRO A 206 10.01 9.99 8.00
N ALA A 207 11.31 9.90 8.25
CA ALA A 207 12.02 10.82 9.13
C ALA A 207 11.93 12.25 8.58
N GLU A 208 12.19 13.24 9.44
CA GLU A 208 12.18 14.65 9.04
C GLU A 208 13.15 14.90 7.87
N GLY A 209 12.68 15.62 6.85
CA GLY A 209 13.44 15.89 5.63
C GLY A 209 13.51 14.73 4.64
N SER A 210 13.04 13.52 4.98
CA SER A 210 13.01 12.36 4.09
C SER A 210 11.77 12.34 3.21
N ARG A 211 11.93 11.92 1.94
CA ARG A 211 10.84 11.71 0.98
C ARG A 211 10.88 10.27 0.49
N ILE A 212 9.98 9.46 1.00
CA ILE A 212 9.88 8.05 0.62
C ILE A 212 8.57 7.84 -0.16
N PRO A 213 8.62 7.43 -1.44
CA PRO A 213 7.40 7.17 -2.21
C PRO A 213 6.49 6.16 -1.51
N GLY A 214 5.21 6.50 -1.38
CA GLY A 214 4.19 5.60 -0.80
C GLY A 214 3.96 5.76 0.69
N ILE A 215 4.81 6.47 1.43
CA ILE A 215 4.59 6.81 2.84
C ILE A 215 4.64 8.33 3.07
N ARG A 216 3.94 8.78 4.10
CA ARG A 216 3.84 10.21 4.44
C ARG A 216 3.82 10.40 5.95
N LYS A 217 4.47 11.45 6.41
CA LYS A 217 4.23 12.03 7.72
C LYS A 217 3.13 13.08 7.57
N TRP A 218 1.95 12.77 8.04
CA TRP A 218 0.78 13.62 7.89
C TRP A 218 0.78 14.73 8.94
N PRO A 219 0.67 16.00 8.53
CA PRO A 219 0.31 17.07 9.46
C PRO A 219 -1.09 16.80 10.05
N GLU A 220 -1.31 17.16 11.30
CA GLU A 220 -2.57 16.91 12.02
C GLU A 220 -3.82 17.37 11.25
N ALA A 221 -3.73 18.53 10.60
CA ALA A 221 -4.82 19.12 9.82
C ALA A 221 -5.16 18.35 8.51
N TYR A 222 -4.30 17.42 8.08
CA TYR A 222 -4.44 16.69 6.81
C TYR A 222 -4.45 15.17 6.99
N LEU A 223 -4.63 14.69 8.22
CA LEU A 223 -4.76 13.27 8.49
C LEU A 223 -5.88 12.65 7.64
N PRO A 224 -5.66 11.48 7.04
CA PRO A 224 -6.74 10.75 6.38
C PRO A 224 -7.91 10.53 7.34
N THR A 225 -9.12 10.76 6.87
CA THR A 225 -10.34 10.61 7.71
C THR A 225 -10.53 9.19 8.23
N ILE A 226 -9.98 8.21 7.50
CA ILE A 226 -10.00 6.79 7.91
C ILE A 226 -8.97 6.44 9.00
N PHE A 227 -8.07 7.37 9.36
CA PHE A 227 -7.01 7.10 10.32
C PHE A 227 -7.50 7.23 11.77
N ASP A 228 -7.32 6.18 12.54
CA ASP A 228 -7.52 6.16 13.98
C ASP A 228 -6.19 5.93 14.70
N ARG A 229 -5.67 6.97 15.32
CA ARG A 229 -4.38 6.94 16.04
C ARG A 229 -4.36 5.91 17.17
N ALA A 230 -5.50 5.65 17.81
CA ALA A 230 -5.59 4.68 18.91
C ALA A 230 -5.30 3.23 18.48
N ARG A 231 -5.35 2.94 17.20
CA ARG A 231 -5.05 1.62 16.65
C ARG A 231 -3.56 1.38 16.36
N VAL A 232 -2.70 2.39 16.55
CA VAL A 232 -1.26 2.30 16.30
C VAL A 232 -0.53 2.41 17.63
N ASP A 233 0.07 1.31 18.07
CA ASP A 233 0.74 1.27 19.37
C ASP A 233 2.05 2.07 19.37
N ARG A 234 2.77 2.09 18.24
CA ARG A 234 4.04 2.81 18.08
C ARG A 234 4.19 3.32 16.65
N THR A 235 4.64 4.57 16.50
CA THR A 235 5.09 5.12 15.21
C THR A 235 6.61 5.24 15.22
N VAL A 236 7.26 4.74 14.16
CA VAL A 236 8.72 4.73 14.01
C VAL A 236 9.08 5.39 12.70
N SER A 237 10.03 6.32 12.77
CA SER A 237 10.54 7.02 11.59
C SER A 237 11.71 6.27 10.96
N VAL A 238 11.80 6.33 9.62
CA VAL A 238 12.91 5.79 8.82
C VAL A 238 13.38 6.85 7.84
N THR A 239 14.69 6.97 7.65
CA THR A 239 15.26 7.89 6.67
C THR A 239 15.16 7.32 5.25
N GLN A 240 15.15 8.21 4.25
CA GLN A 240 15.19 7.80 2.85
C GLN A 240 16.44 6.94 2.56
N ALA A 241 17.60 7.33 3.08
CA ALA A 241 18.85 6.60 2.87
C ALA A 241 18.79 5.17 3.41
N GLU A 242 18.27 4.98 4.64
CA GLU A 242 18.09 3.64 5.22
C GLU A 242 17.14 2.80 4.37
N ALA A 243 16.02 3.36 3.94
CA ALA A 243 15.04 2.66 3.12
C ALA A 243 15.63 2.25 1.74
N GLU A 244 16.40 3.13 1.08
CA GLU A 244 17.04 2.84 -0.19
C GLU A 244 18.15 1.78 -0.07
N ILE A 245 18.98 1.83 0.98
CA ILE A 245 19.97 0.80 1.28
C ILE A 245 19.28 -0.54 1.51
N MET A 246 18.22 -0.55 2.32
CA MET A 246 17.48 -1.76 2.61
C MET A 246 16.76 -2.34 1.37
N ALA A 247 16.29 -1.50 0.44
CA ALA A 247 15.69 -1.96 -0.81
C ALA A 247 16.71 -2.76 -1.65
N ARG A 248 17.95 -2.28 -1.73
CA ARG A 248 19.05 -3.00 -2.40
C ARG A 248 19.41 -4.29 -1.68
N ARG A 249 19.46 -4.27 -0.35
CA ARG A 249 19.75 -5.45 0.48
C ARG A 249 18.68 -6.52 0.36
N LEU A 250 17.39 -6.16 0.42
CA LEU A 250 16.27 -7.08 0.22
C LEU A 250 16.37 -7.79 -1.13
N ALA A 251 16.71 -7.06 -2.19
CA ALA A 251 16.89 -7.65 -3.51
C ALA A 251 18.11 -8.58 -3.57
N ALA A 252 19.26 -8.13 -3.08
CA ALA A 252 20.53 -8.86 -3.21
C ALA A 252 20.66 -10.03 -2.22
N GLU A 253 20.11 -9.92 -1.02
CA GLU A 253 20.27 -10.90 0.04
C GLU A 253 19.07 -11.84 0.17
N GLU A 254 17.84 -11.35 -0.03
CA GLU A 254 16.61 -12.16 0.14
C GLU A 254 15.90 -12.47 -1.19
N GLY A 255 16.34 -11.89 -2.31
CA GLY A 255 15.65 -12.02 -3.60
C GLY A 255 14.30 -11.28 -3.66
N ILE A 256 14.05 -10.37 -2.72
CA ILE A 256 12.80 -9.60 -2.65
C ILE A 256 13.02 -8.24 -3.31
N PHE A 257 12.66 -8.15 -4.59
CA PHE A 257 12.75 -6.91 -5.35
C PHE A 257 11.51 -6.03 -5.12
N CYS A 258 11.60 -5.12 -4.16
CA CYS A 258 10.49 -4.31 -3.66
C CYS A 258 10.73 -2.80 -3.77
N GLY A 259 9.67 -2.02 -3.57
CA GLY A 259 9.73 -0.57 -3.48
C GLY A 259 10.30 -0.05 -2.17
N ILE A 260 10.61 1.25 -2.14
CA ILE A 260 11.34 1.91 -1.04
C ILE A 260 10.54 1.92 0.26
N SER A 261 9.21 2.09 0.20
CA SER A 261 8.35 2.08 1.39
C SER A 261 8.33 0.72 2.10
N ALA A 262 8.35 -0.37 1.32
CA ALA A 262 8.45 -1.72 1.85
C ALA A 262 9.79 -1.96 2.55
N ALA A 263 10.86 -1.47 1.94
CA ALA A 263 12.21 -1.55 2.50
C ALA A 263 12.34 -0.74 3.80
N GLY A 264 11.71 0.45 3.87
CA GLY A 264 11.64 1.21 5.12
C GLY A 264 10.92 0.45 6.24
N ALA A 265 9.80 -0.22 5.92
CA ALA A 265 9.09 -1.07 6.89
C ALA A 265 9.95 -2.28 7.32
N CYS A 266 10.71 -2.88 6.39
CA CYS A 266 11.66 -3.95 6.70
C CYS A 266 12.77 -3.48 7.65
N GLN A 267 13.35 -2.30 7.40
CA GLN A 267 14.38 -1.74 8.29
C GLN A 267 13.86 -1.57 9.71
N ILE A 268 12.63 -1.08 9.86
CA ILE A 268 11.98 -0.94 11.17
C ILE A 268 11.74 -2.33 11.80
N ALA A 269 11.31 -3.32 11.02
CA ALA A 269 11.12 -4.68 11.52
C ALA A 269 12.42 -5.32 12.01
N LEU A 270 13.54 -5.12 11.31
CA LEU A 270 14.85 -5.57 11.73
C LEU A 270 15.32 -4.86 13.03
N ASN A 271 15.17 -3.54 13.10
CA ASN A 271 15.50 -2.78 14.30
C ASN A 271 14.68 -3.27 15.52
N LEU A 272 13.37 -3.45 15.32
CA LEU A 272 12.48 -3.98 16.36
C LEU A 272 12.90 -5.38 16.83
N ALA A 273 13.39 -6.23 15.92
CA ALA A 273 13.85 -7.57 16.26
C ALA A 273 15.07 -7.60 17.18
N HIS A 274 15.82 -6.49 17.30
CA HIS A 274 16.86 -6.34 18.33
C HIS A 274 16.31 -5.91 19.71
N GLU A 275 15.07 -5.39 19.75
CA GLU A 275 14.44 -4.92 20.99
C GLU A 275 13.60 -6.00 21.68
N VAL A 276 13.13 -7.01 20.93
CA VAL A 276 12.16 -8.02 21.39
C VAL A 276 12.74 -9.44 21.32
N GLU A 277 12.05 -10.40 21.96
CA GLU A 277 12.43 -11.82 21.96
C GLU A 277 11.19 -12.69 21.69
N ASN A 278 11.42 -13.87 21.08
CA ASN A 278 10.38 -14.85 20.74
C ASN A 278 9.24 -14.25 19.90
N ALA A 279 9.57 -13.27 19.06
CA ALA A 279 8.59 -12.51 18.30
C ALA A 279 8.43 -13.04 16.86
N THR A 280 7.20 -13.00 16.36
CA THR A 280 6.87 -13.16 14.95
C THR A 280 6.46 -11.79 14.42
N ILE A 281 7.35 -11.15 13.66
CA ILE A 281 7.22 -9.80 13.15
C ILE A 281 6.84 -9.88 11.68
N VAL A 282 5.68 -9.30 11.32
CA VAL A 282 5.22 -9.24 9.93
C VAL A 282 5.33 -7.81 9.42
N PHE A 283 5.98 -7.60 8.27
CA PHE A 283 5.96 -6.31 7.58
C PHE A 283 5.35 -6.44 6.18
N VAL A 284 4.82 -5.33 5.64
CA VAL A 284 4.16 -5.32 4.34
C VAL A 284 5.15 -4.94 3.24
N VAL A 285 5.32 -5.83 2.25
CA VAL A 285 6.04 -5.54 1.01
C VAL A 285 5.04 -4.95 0.01
N CYS A 286 4.88 -3.63 0.07
CA CYS A 286 3.77 -2.90 -0.53
C CYS A 286 3.66 -3.03 -2.06
N ASP A 287 4.79 -3.06 -2.77
CA ASP A 287 4.87 -3.10 -4.23
C ASP A 287 6.22 -3.64 -4.72
N ARG A 288 6.40 -3.64 -6.04
CA ARG A 288 7.58 -4.18 -6.73
C ARG A 288 8.61 -3.09 -7.01
N GLY A 289 9.89 -3.49 -7.04
CA GLY A 289 11.03 -2.62 -7.30
C GLY A 289 11.13 -2.12 -8.75
N ASP A 290 10.55 -2.84 -9.71
CA ASP A 290 10.54 -2.47 -11.13
C ASP A 290 9.93 -1.07 -11.41
N ARG A 291 9.08 -0.56 -10.51
CA ARG A 291 8.50 0.78 -10.57
C ARG A 291 9.45 1.92 -10.20
N TYR A 292 10.65 1.58 -9.75
CA TYR A 292 11.63 2.52 -9.21
C TYR A 292 12.98 2.49 -9.98
N LEU A 293 13.06 1.75 -11.09
CA LEU A 293 14.30 1.63 -11.86
C LEU A 293 14.80 2.98 -12.38
N SER A 294 13.89 3.85 -12.84
CA SER A 294 14.23 5.19 -13.32
C SER A 294 14.61 6.19 -12.21
N THR A 295 14.45 5.82 -10.93
CA THR A 295 14.72 6.72 -9.79
C THR A 295 16.18 6.72 -9.33
N GLY A 296 17.00 5.81 -9.85
CA GLY A 296 18.41 5.66 -9.45
C GLY A 296 18.61 4.92 -8.11
N VAL A 297 17.56 4.43 -7.48
CA VAL A 297 17.65 3.65 -6.22
C VAL A 297 18.38 2.32 -6.44
N PHE A 298 18.15 1.70 -7.58
CA PHE A 298 18.85 0.49 -7.99
C PHE A 298 19.89 0.87 -9.07
N PRO A 299 21.18 0.92 -8.72
CA PRO A 299 22.22 1.24 -9.69
C PRO A 299 22.32 0.14 -10.75
N ALA A 300 22.64 0.54 -12.01
CA ALA A 300 22.90 -0.36 -13.12
C ALA A 300 24.27 -1.07 -12.95
#